data_da776c916d96b5e2a37de043e6617370
#
_entry.id   da776c916d96b5e2a37de043e6617370
#
_cell.length_a   1.000
_cell.length_b   1.000
_cell.length_c   1.000
_cell.angle_alpha   90.00
_cell.angle_beta   90.00
_cell.angle_gamma   90.00
#
_symmetry.space_group_name_H-M   'P 1'
#
loop_
_entity.id
_entity.type
_entity.pdbx_description
1 polymer ?
#
loop_
_entity_poly.entity_id
_entity_poly.type
_entity_poly.pdbx_seq_one_letter_code
_entity_poly.pdbx_strand_id
1 'polypeptide(L)'
;MAFNQNIAQEYNRNKILTASPAELTLMLYEGAIKFCNIAIIAIEKKEYEKANVNIKKAENIITEFKVTLNHKYAVAEDFEKIYDYIYSLLVDANMSKDIELLNRALDEIRGMRDTWKEVMKRAKSTV
;
A
#
# COMPACT_ATOMS: atom_id res chain seq x y z
N MET A 1 -22.38 18.51 4.58
CA MET A 1 -21.55 17.62 3.78
C MET A 1 -20.10 18.07 3.77
N ALA A 2 -19.78 19.32 3.41
CA ALA A 2 -18.41 19.86 3.52
C ALA A 2 -17.88 19.79 4.95
N PHE A 3 -18.76 20.01 5.94
CA PHE A 3 -18.42 19.93 7.36
C PHE A 3 -17.93 18.53 7.77
N ASN A 4 -18.58 17.45 7.29
CA ASN A 4 -18.18 16.08 7.59
C ASN A 4 -16.86 15.71 6.93
N GLN A 5 -16.61 16.21 5.72
CA GLN A 5 -15.32 16.00 5.04
C GLN A 5 -14.17 16.67 5.79
N ASN A 6 -14.38 17.88 6.28
CA ASN A 6 -13.36 18.60 7.04
C ASN A 6 -13.01 17.87 8.35
N ILE A 7 -14.01 17.35 9.05
CA ILE A 7 -13.81 16.58 10.28
C ILE A 7 -13.03 15.30 9.99
N ALA A 8 -13.39 14.57 8.92
CA ALA A 8 -12.72 13.35 8.53
C ALA A 8 -11.27 13.60 8.14
N GLN A 9 -11.00 14.67 7.38
CA GLN A 9 -9.65 15.04 6.98
C GLN A 9 -8.80 15.44 8.19
N GLU A 10 -9.37 16.19 9.12
CA GLU A 10 -8.68 16.59 10.34
C GLU A 10 -8.36 15.39 11.23
N TYR A 11 -9.31 14.46 11.38
CA TYR A 11 -9.08 13.22 12.11
C TYR A 11 -7.93 12.41 11.50
N ASN A 12 -7.93 12.23 10.18
CA ASN A 12 -6.87 11.50 9.48
C ASN A 12 -5.53 12.18 9.62
N ARG A 13 -5.50 13.51 9.51
CA ARG A 13 -4.29 14.30 9.69
C ARG A 13 -3.71 14.11 11.10
N ASN A 14 -4.56 14.19 12.12
CA ASN A 14 -4.13 14.01 13.51
C ASN A 14 -3.61 12.59 13.74
N LYS A 15 -4.26 11.59 13.16
CA LYS A 15 -3.82 10.20 13.24
C LYS A 15 -2.41 10.03 12.66
N ILE A 16 -2.13 10.63 11.51
CA ILE A 16 -0.82 10.59 10.87
C ILE A 16 0.22 11.30 11.74
N LEU A 17 -0.10 12.48 12.25
CA LEU A 17 0.82 13.29 13.06
C LEU A 17 1.21 12.62 14.39
N THR A 18 0.32 11.80 14.94
CA THR A 18 0.55 11.12 16.23
C THR A 18 0.99 9.67 16.07
N ALA A 19 1.04 9.14 14.86
CA ALA A 19 1.38 7.75 14.62
C ALA A 19 2.87 7.49 14.87
N SER A 20 3.17 6.31 15.43
CA SER A 20 4.54 5.82 15.52
C SER A 20 5.05 5.45 14.12
N PRO A 21 6.38 5.28 13.93
CA PRO A 21 6.92 4.81 12.66
C PRO A 21 6.30 3.48 12.21
N ALA A 22 6.06 2.56 13.15
CA ALA A 22 5.43 1.28 12.82
C ALA A 22 3.99 1.45 12.35
N GLU A 23 3.24 2.35 12.99
CA GLU A 23 1.87 2.66 12.58
C GLU A 23 1.83 3.35 11.22
N LEU A 24 2.79 4.23 10.92
CA LEU A 24 2.90 4.87 9.60
C LEU A 24 3.14 3.84 8.51
N THR A 25 4.00 2.85 8.78
CA THR A 25 4.24 1.76 7.82
C THR A 25 2.95 0.99 7.54
N LEU A 26 2.19 0.67 8.59
CA LEU A 26 0.89 0.00 8.42
C LEU A 26 -0.07 0.84 7.59
N MET A 27 -0.11 2.15 7.85
CA MET A 27 -0.96 3.06 7.08
C MET A 27 -0.58 3.10 5.60
N LEU A 28 0.70 2.97 5.29
CA LEU A 28 1.15 2.90 3.90
C LEU A 28 0.68 1.62 3.22
N TYR A 29 0.77 0.47 3.88
CA TYR A 29 0.22 -0.78 3.33
C TYR A 29 -1.28 -0.65 3.07
N GLU A 30 -2.01 -0.11 4.02
CA GLU A 30 -3.46 0.08 3.87
C GLU A 30 -3.79 1.09 2.77
N GLY A 31 -2.96 2.12 2.60
CA GLY A 31 -3.08 3.07 1.50
C GLY A 31 -2.90 2.40 0.14
N ALA A 32 -1.88 1.57 0.00
CA ALA A 32 -1.65 0.83 -1.25
C ALA A 32 -2.83 -0.08 -1.58
N ILE A 33 -3.38 -0.76 -0.58
CA ILE A 33 -4.57 -1.61 -0.75
C ILE A 33 -5.77 -0.77 -1.24
N LYS A 34 -5.99 0.37 -0.60
CA LYS A 34 -7.06 1.30 -0.98
C LYS A 34 -6.92 1.74 -2.44
N PHE A 35 -5.73 2.15 -2.85
CA PHE A 35 -5.50 2.61 -4.22
C PHE A 35 -5.71 1.50 -5.24
N CYS A 36 -5.29 0.29 -4.93
CA CYS A 36 -5.55 -0.86 -5.81
C CYS A 36 -7.05 -1.13 -5.95
N ASN A 37 -7.80 -1.07 -4.86
CA ASN A 37 -9.25 -1.27 -4.89
C ASN A 37 -9.96 -0.19 -5.71
N ILE A 38 -9.55 1.08 -5.56
CA ILE A 38 -10.09 2.18 -6.36
C ILE A 38 -9.80 1.94 -7.85
N ALA A 39 -8.58 1.50 -8.17
CA ALA A 39 -8.18 1.23 -9.54
C ALA A 39 -9.00 0.10 -10.17
N ILE A 40 -9.26 -0.97 -9.41
CA ILE A 40 -10.08 -2.08 -9.91
C ILE A 40 -11.49 -1.59 -10.28
N ILE A 41 -12.12 -0.84 -9.38
CA ILE A 41 -13.45 -0.28 -9.63
C ILE A 41 -13.42 0.65 -10.85
N ALA A 42 -12.38 1.48 -10.96
CA ALA A 42 -12.22 2.39 -12.08
C ALA A 42 -12.10 1.63 -13.42
N ILE A 43 -11.35 0.53 -13.43
CA ILE A 43 -11.24 -0.31 -14.65
C ILE A 43 -12.59 -0.90 -15.02
N GLU A 44 -13.34 -1.41 -14.03
CA GLU A 44 -14.67 -1.96 -14.25
C GLU A 44 -15.62 -0.94 -14.88
N LYS A 45 -15.48 0.32 -14.50
CA LYS A 45 -16.28 1.43 -15.00
C LYS A 45 -15.70 2.06 -16.27
N LYS A 46 -14.58 1.53 -16.76
CA LYS A 46 -13.85 2.08 -17.92
C LYS A 46 -13.31 3.49 -17.69
N GLU A 47 -13.07 3.85 -16.44
CA GLU A 47 -12.44 5.10 -16.06
C GLU A 47 -10.91 4.88 -15.99
N TYR A 48 -10.29 4.72 -17.15
CA TYR A 48 -8.90 4.25 -17.25
C TYR A 48 -7.88 5.26 -16.73
N GLU A 49 -8.16 6.56 -16.87
CA GLU A 49 -7.27 7.58 -16.33
C GLU A 49 -7.25 7.57 -14.80
N LYS A 50 -8.42 7.40 -14.19
CA LYS A 50 -8.53 7.26 -12.75
C LYS A 50 -7.81 6.00 -12.26
N ALA A 51 -7.93 4.91 -13.00
CA ALA A 51 -7.19 3.68 -12.70
C ALA A 51 -5.68 3.93 -12.74
N ASN A 52 -5.20 4.58 -13.80
CA ASN A 52 -3.78 4.92 -13.95
C ASN A 52 -3.25 5.72 -12.76
N VAL A 53 -3.97 6.77 -12.36
CA VAL A 53 -3.57 7.63 -11.23
C VAL A 53 -3.45 6.81 -9.95
N ASN A 54 -4.42 5.93 -9.67
CA ASN A 54 -4.42 5.16 -8.43
C ASN A 54 -3.40 4.04 -8.43
N ILE A 55 -3.17 3.37 -9.56
CA ILE A 55 -2.11 2.38 -9.68
C ILE A 55 -0.74 3.04 -9.43
N LYS A 56 -0.51 4.22 -9.99
CA LYS A 56 0.74 4.96 -9.77
C LYS A 56 0.94 5.34 -8.31
N LYS A 57 -0.13 5.68 -7.60
CA LYS A 57 -0.05 5.96 -6.16
C LYS A 57 0.38 4.70 -5.40
N ALA A 58 -0.15 3.53 -5.76
CA ALA A 58 0.29 2.26 -5.17
C ALA A 58 1.76 1.98 -5.50
N GLU A 59 2.18 2.18 -6.75
CA GLU A 59 3.58 2.03 -7.16
C GLU A 59 4.51 2.90 -6.32
N ASN A 60 4.12 4.15 -6.08
CA ASN A 60 4.92 5.09 -5.30
C ASN A 60 5.10 4.61 -3.85
N ILE A 61 4.06 4.01 -3.27
CA ILE A 61 4.17 3.43 -1.93
C ILE A 61 5.15 2.26 -1.92
N ILE A 62 5.08 1.38 -2.90
CA ILE A 62 6.00 0.25 -2.99
C ILE A 62 7.45 0.74 -3.17
N THR A 63 7.66 1.76 -3.99
CA THR A 63 8.97 2.39 -4.16
C THR A 63 9.49 2.94 -2.83
N GLU A 64 8.63 3.58 -2.04
CA GLU A 64 8.99 4.09 -0.73
C GLU A 64 9.45 2.97 0.21
N PHE A 65 8.76 1.85 0.22
CA PHE A 65 9.19 0.69 1.00
C PHE A 65 10.57 0.19 0.59
N LYS A 66 10.86 0.16 -0.71
CA LYS A 66 12.18 -0.26 -1.20
C LYS A 66 13.28 0.70 -0.76
N VAL A 67 13.02 2.01 -0.88
CA VAL A 67 13.99 3.05 -0.53
C VAL A 67 14.33 3.03 0.96
N THR A 68 13.33 2.80 1.80
CA THR A 68 13.49 2.84 3.26
C THR A 68 13.91 1.49 3.87
N LEU A 69 14.04 0.45 3.05
CA LEU A 69 14.40 -0.87 3.52
C LEU A 69 15.82 -0.88 4.10
N ASN A 70 15.96 -1.41 5.32
CA ASN A 70 17.25 -1.46 5.99
C ASN A 70 17.99 -2.77 5.63
N HIS A 71 18.98 -2.65 4.76
CA HIS A 71 19.74 -3.79 4.24
C HIS A 71 20.72 -4.41 5.26
N LYS A 72 20.78 -3.88 6.48
CA LYS A 72 21.54 -4.51 7.56
C LYS A 72 20.89 -5.81 8.03
N TYR A 73 19.58 -5.95 7.82
CA TYR A 73 18.86 -7.16 8.19
C TYR A 73 18.88 -8.17 7.05
N ALA A 74 19.08 -9.44 7.39
CA ALA A 74 19.15 -10.52 6.40
C ALA A 74 17.85 -10.64 5.58
N VAL A 75 16.69 -10.38 6.21
CA VAL A 75 15.38 -10.46 5.54
C VAL A 75 15.16 -9.37 4.50
N ALA A 76 15.98 -8.31 4.51
CA ALA A 76 15.79 -7.18 3.60
C ALA A 76 15.86 -7.61 2.13
N GLU A 77 16.75 -8.53 1.80
CA GLU A 77 16.88 -9.03 0.43
C GLU A 77 15.60 -9.72 -0.03
N ASP A 78 14.99 -10.53 0.84
CA ASP A 78 13.74 -11.21 0.54
C ASP A 78 12.58 -10.21 0.36
N PHE A 79 12.52 -9.21 1.23
CA PHE A 79 11.49 -8.15 1.11
C PHE A 79 11.67 -7.36 -0.17
N GLU A 80 12.90 -7.06 -0.56
CA GLU A 80 13.17 -6.34 -1.81
C GLU A 80 12.65 -7.11 -3.02
N LYS A 81 12.85 -8.43 -3.03
CA LYS A 81 12.33 -9.29 -4.10
C LYS A 81 10.80 -9.25 -4.17
N ILE A 82 10.14 -9.28 -3.01
CA ILE A 82 8.68 -9.20 -2.94
C ILE A 82 8.21 -7.84 -3.47
N TYR A 83 8.85 -6.75 -3.05
CA TYR A 83 8.49 -5.41 -3.51
C TYR A 83 8.72 -5.27 -5.02
N ASP A 84 9.80 -5.81 -5.56
CA ASP A 84 10.06 -5.81 -7.00
C ASP A 84 8.97 -6.56 -7.76
N TYR A 85 8.56 -7.70 -7.23
CA TYR A 85 7.48 -8.49 -7.82
C TYR A 85 6.14 -7.71 -7.83
N ILE A 86 5.78 -7.12 -6.69
CA ILE A 86 4.55 -6.32 -6.58
C ILE A 86 4.60 -5.15 -7.56
N TYR A 87 5.74 -4.47 -7.63
CA TYR A 87 5.91 -3.33 -8.53
C TYR A 87 5.71 -3.75 -9.99
N SER A 88 6.30 -4.87 -10.39
CA SER A 88 6.14 -5.37 -11.76
C SER A 88 4.70 -5.73 -12.08
N LEU A 89 3.97 -6.32 -11.12
CA LEU A 89 2.55 -6.63 -11.28
C LEU A 89 1.73 -5.34 -11.48
N LEU A 90 2.02 -4.30 -10.70
CA LEU A 90 1.33 -3.01 -10.81
C LEU A 90 1.58 -2.36 -12.16
N VAL A 91 2.83 -2.35 -12.62
CA VAL A 91 3.20 -1.78 -13.92
C VAL A 91 2.48 -2.54 -15.03
N ASP A 92 2.54 -3.86 -15.03
CA ASP A 92 1.91 -4.69 -16.07
C ASP A 92 0.39 -4.54 -16.04
N ALA A 93 -0.21 -4.51 -14.84
CA ALA A 93 -1.65 -4.28 -14.70
C ALA A 93 -2.06 -2.93 -15.27
N ASN A 94 -1.23 -1.91 -15.07
CA ASN A 94 -1.54 -0.58 -15.56
C ASN A 94 -1.45 -0.48 -17.08
N MET A 95 -0.49 -1.16 -17.69
CA MET A 95 -0.30 -1.12 -19.13
C MET A 95 -1.50 -1.66 -19.91
N SER A 96 -2.07 -2.76 -19.43
CA SER A 96 -3.21 -3.41 -20.08
C SER A 96 -4.54 -3.20 -19.37
N LYS A 97 -4.53 -2.51 -18.22
CA LYS A 97 -5.69 -2.35 -17.34
C LYS A 97 -6.29 -3.69 -16.96
N ASP A 98 -5.41 -4.62 -16.60
CA ASP A 98 -5.73 -6.01 -16.27
C ASP A 98 -6.08 -6.17 -14.80
N ILE A 99 -7.36 -6.43 -14.51
CA ILE A 99 -7.87 -6.59 -13.16
C ILE A 99 -7.26 -7.82 -12.48
N GLU A 100 -7.02 -8.89 -13.22
CA GLU A 100 -6.45 -10.11 -12.63
C GLU A 100 -5.03 -9.87 -12.09
N LEU A 101 -4.19 -9.17 -12.87
CA LEU A 101 -2.85 -8.81 -12.42
C LEU A 101 -2.91 -7.87 -11.22
N LEU A 102 -3.85 -6.94 -11.23
CA LEU A 102 -4.04 -6.00 -10.13
C LEU A 102 -4.50 -6.72 -8.86
N ASN A 103 -5.35 -7.72 -8.99
CA ASN A 103 -5.76 -8.56 -7.86
C ASN A 103 -4.57 -9.35 -7.29
N ARG A 104 -3.66 -9.84 -8.12
CA ARG A 104 -2.46 -10.51 -7.65
C ARG A 104 -1.58 -9.56 -6.84
N ALA A 105 -1.39 -8.34 -7.33
CA ALA A 105 -0.64 -7.31 -6.61
C ALA A 105 -1.30 -7.03 -5.25
N LEU A 106 -2.62 -6.88 -5.26
CA LEU A 106 -3.41 -6.61 -4.06
C LEU A 106 -3.26 -7.72 -3.03
N ASP A 107 -3.30 -8.99 -3.45
CA ASP A 107 -3.13 -10.12 -2.55
C ASP A 107 -1.75 -10.13 -1.92
N GLU A 108 -0.71 -9.83 -2.69
CA GLU A 108 0.66 -9.72 -2.16
C GLU A 108 0.79 -8.59 -1.15
N ILE A 109 0.19 -7.44 -1.43
CA ILE A 109 0.22 -6.28 -0.51
C ILE A 109 -0.53 -6.62 0.78
N ARG A 110 -1.68 -7.29 0.69
CA ARG A 110 -2.43 -7.74 1.87
C ARG A 110 -1.61 -8.71 2.72
N GLY A 111 -0.89 -9.62 2.07
CA GLY A 111 0.01 -10.54 2.77
C GLY A 111 1.09 -9.81 3.54
N MET A 112 1.71 -8.80 2.94
CA MET A 112 2.72 -7.98 3.59
C MET A 112 2.13 -7.18 4.75
N ARG A 113 0.94 -6.62 4.58
CA ARG A 113 0.23 -5.93 5.66
C ARG A 113 -0.01 -6.86 6.84
N ASP A 114 -0.50 -8.04 6.59
CA ASP A 114 -0.81 -9.00 7.65
C ASP A 114 0.45 -9.44 8.38
N THR A 115 1.53 -9.67 7.66
CA THR A 115 2.84 -9.95 8.24
C THR A 115 3.29 -8.80 9.13
N TRP A 116 3.13 -7.56 8.67
CA TRP A 116 3.51 -6.38 9.45
C TRP A 116 2.69 -6.25 10.73
N LYS A 117 1.39 -6.50 10.65
CA LYS A 117 0.53 -6.51 11.84
C LYS A 117 1.01 -7.52 12.87
N GLU A 118 1.42 -8.70 12.42
CA GLU A 118 1.93 -9.73 13.32
C GLU A 118 3.25 -9.28 13.97
N VAL A 119 4.13 -8.65 13.20
CA VAL A 119 5.38 -8.08 13.73
C VAL A 119 5.10 -7.04 14.81
N MET A 120 4.16 -6.12 14.55
CA MET A 120 3.76 -5.09 15.51
C MET A 120 3.21 -5.72 16.80
N LYS A 121 2.38 -6.73 16.66
CA LYS A 121 1.77 -7.43 17.79
C LYS A 121 2.83 -8.11 18.66
N ARG A 122 3.81 -8.78 18.05
CA ARG A 122 4.91 -9.44 18.77
C ARG A 122 5.79 -8.42 19.47
N ALA A 123 6.08 -7.29 18.85
CA ALA A 123 6.88 -6.24 19.43
C ALA A 123 6.22 -5.70 20.73
N LYS A 124 4.89 -5.55 20.73
CA LYS A 124 4.15 -5.11 21.91
C LYS A 124 4.16 -6.15 23.04
N SER A 125 4.13 -7.44 22.70
CA SER A 125 4.08 -8.50 23.69
C SER A 125 5.43 -8.75 24.38
N THR A 126 6.54 -8.26 23.80
CA THR A 126 7.88 -8.41 24.39
C THR A 126 8.26 -7.25 25.33
N VAL A 127 7.41 -6.24 25.39
CA VAL A 127 7.57 -5.12 26.31
C VAL A 127 6.77 -5.37 27.58
#